data_359cd0c17c72f3dd6dd8282db9a8b593
#
_entry.id   359cd0c17c72f3dd6dd8282db9a8b593
#
_cell.length_a   1.000
_cell.length_b   1.000
_cell.length_c   1.000
_cell.angle_alpha   90.00
_cell.angle_beta   90.00
_cell.angle_gamma   90.00
#
_symmetry.space_group_name_H-M   'P 1'
#
loop_
_entity.id
_entity.type
_entity.pdbx_description
1 polymer ?
#
loop_
_entity_poly.entity_id
_entity_poly.type
_entity_poly.pdbx_seq_one_letter_code
_entity_poly.pdbx_strand_id
1 'polypeptide(L)'
;MSEASIPITKRLHISGLTPQFSQDALRERLSTYGKVLDIVGSEDSYLNGVGQRRPYAFATLQTTPQQLAKCMNTLSGAVWKGAKIRVGEAKPPWHERMATERAKLGAGDMQSKELDRQRRRLRKRPWIGMEAHDMRPGTQARLQNREWG
;
A
#
# COMPACT_ATOMS: atom_id res chain seq x y z
N MET A 1 33.43 -21.11 8.08
CA MET A 1 32.98 -20.72 6.72
C MET A 1 31.78 -19.83 6.89
N SER A 2 31.96 -18.54 6.67
CA SER A 2 30.88 -17.57 6.82
C SER A 2 29.94 -17.72 5.62
N GLU A 3 28.74 -18.24 5.83
CA GLU A 3 27.68 -18.14 4.85
C GLU A 3 27.51 -16.65 4.53
N ALA A 4 27.85 -16.28 3.31
CA ALA A 4 27.63 -14.94 2.78
C ALA A 4 26.10 -14.74 2.71
N SER A 5 25.53 -14.28 3.82
CA SER A 5 24.09 -14.02 3.91
C SER A 5 23.76 -12.87 2.96
N ILE A 6 22.95 -13.19 1.95
CA ILE A 6 22.51 -12.24 0.91
C ILE A 6 21.90 -11.00 1.59
N PRO A 7 22.38 -9.79 1.29
CA PRO A 7 21.83 -8.57 1.86
C PRO A 7 20.39 -8.38 1.37
N ILE A 8 19.47 -8.21 2.30
CA ILE A 8 18.07 -7.93 2.03
C ILE A 8 17.77 -6.47 2.35
N THR A 9 16.91 -5.86 1.54
CA THR A 9 16.38 -4.52 1.81
C THR A 9 15.00 -4.66 2.44
N LYS A 10 14.84 -4.14 3.64
CA LYS A 10 13.59 -4.18 4.39
C LYS A 10 13.19 -2.80 4.87
N ARG A 11 11.90 -2.52 4.80
CA ARG A 11 11.31 -1.33 5.37
C ARG A 11 10.80 -1.63 6.78
N LEU A 12 11.20 -0.81 7.73
CA LEU A 12 10.83 -0.91 9.15
C LEU A 12 9.89 0.23 9.53
N HIS A 13 8.93 -0.08 10.36
CA HIS A 13 8.08 0.89 11.05
C HIS A 13 8.57 1.03 12.50
N ILE A 14 8.93 2.22 12.90
CA ILE A 14 9.42 2.53 14.24
C ILE A 14 8.42 3.46 14.89
N SER A 15 7.82 3.04 15.97
CA SER A 15 6.82 3.80 16.73
C SER A 15 7.24 4.03 18.17
N GLY A 16 6.56 4.94 18.86
CA GLY A 16 6.90 5.35 20.21
C GLY A 16 8.06 6.35 20.25
N LEU A 17 8.25 7.12 19.19
CA LEU A 17 9.26 8.18 19.13
C LEU A 17 8.75 9.42 19.86
N THR A 18 9.64 10.08 20.60
CA THR A 18 9.34 11.39 21.20
C THR A 18 9.34 12.48 20.13
N PRO A 19 8.58 13.57 20.28
CA PRO A 19 8.61 14.68 19.31
C PRO A 19 9.99 15.31 19.10
N GLN A 20 10.90 15.09 20.01
CA GLN A 20 12.28 15.62 20.00
C GLN A 20 13.31 14.67 19.39
N PHE A 21 12.87 13.55 18.76
CA PHE A 21 13.84 12.68 18.13
C PHE A 21 14.43 13.35 16.87
N SER A 22 15.73 13.16 16.67
CA SER A 22 16.38 13.59 15.44
C SER A 22 16.56 12.40 14.50
N GLN A 23 16.48 12.67 13.19
CA GLN A 23 16.69 11.67 12.15
C GLN A 23 18.11 11.07 12.23
N ASP A 24 19.09 11.92 12.52
CA ASP A 24 20.50 11.50 12.62
C ASP A 24 20.73 10.53 13.78
N ALA A 25 20.14 10.79 14.95
CA ALA A 25 20.22 9.87 16.08
C ALA A 25 19.55 8.52 15.80
N LEU A 26 18.46 8.52 15.02
CA LEU A 26 17.82 7.28 14.60
C LEU A 26 18.67 6.53 13.56
N ARG A 27 19.26 7.25 12.61
CA ARG A 27 20.19 6.73 11.61
C ARG A 27 21.41 6.09 12.26
N GLU A 28 22.04 6.77 13.19
CA GLU A 28 23.19 6.28 13.95
C GLU A 28 22.85 4.97 14.67
N ARG A 29 21.71 4.92 15.35
CA ARG A 29 21.27 3.74 16.08
C ARG A 29 20.96 2.55 15.19
N LEU A 30 20.39 2.78 14.01
CA LEU A 30 20.09 1.73 13.03
C LEU A 30 21.33 1.28 12.26
N SER A 31 22.33 2.14 12.08
CA SER A 31 23.57 1.82 11.35
C SER A 31 24.33 0.67 11.97
N THR A 32 24.15 0.42 13.27
CA THR A 32 24.73 -0.76 13.97
C THR A 32 24.21 -2.09 13.39
N TYR A 33 23.03 -2.11 12.79
CA TYR A 33 22.38 -3.33 12.29
C TYR A 33 22.42 -3.47 10.77
N GLY A 34 22.81 -2.41 10.06
CA GLY A 34 22.91 -2.42 8.61
C GLY A 34 22.99 -1.03 8.00
N LYS A 35 23.09 -0.98 6.68
CA LYS A 35 23.14 0.29 5.94
C LYS A 35 21.74 0.90 5.88
N VAL A 36 21.57 2.08 6.46
CA VAL A 36 20.34 2.85 6.37
C VAL A 36 20.28 3.56 5.03
N LEU A 37 19.30 3.23 4.20
CA LEU A 37 19.11 3.83 2.89
C LEU A 37 18.28 5.10 2.99
N ASP A 38 17.16 5.04 3.71
CA ASP A 38 16.19 6.12 3.81
C ASP A 38 15.49 6.13 5.16
N ILE A 39 15.13 7.32 5.65
CA ILE A 39 14.31 7.51 6.85
C ILE A 39 13.22 8.52 6.53
N VAL A 40 11.97 8.12 6.63
CA VAL A 40 10.79 8.93 6.36
C VAL A 40 9.96 9.08 7.63
N GLY A 41 9.49 10.28 7.93
CA GLY A 41 8.62 10.52 9.09
C GLY A 41 9.19 11.47 10.16
N SER A 42 10.42 11.96 9.95
CA SER A 42 11.04 12.98 10.81
C SER A 42 10.91 14.41 10.28
N GLU A 43 10.41 14.55 9.04
CA GLU A 43 10.25 15.84 8.37
C GLU A 43 8.97 16.55 8.80
N ASP A 44 8.91 17.86 8.58
CA ASP A 44 7.75 18.71 8.92
C ASP A 44 6.47 18.32 8.17
N SER A 45 6.60 17.59 7.05
CA SER A 45 5.48 17.03 6.29
C SER A 45 4.70 15.92 7.04
N TYR A 46 5.27 15.37 8.11
CA TYR A 46 4.63 14.34 8.94
C TYR A 46 3.99 14.89 10.22
N LEU A 47 3.55 16.13 10.19
CA LEU A 47 2.80 16.71 11.29
C LEU A 47 1.37 16.14 11.34
N ASN A 48 0.83 16.04 12.55
CA ASN A 48 -0.60 15.77 12.75
C ASN A 48 -1.40 17.08 12.54
N GLY A 49 -2.74 16.98 12.54
CA GLY A 49 -3.62 18.16 12.37
C GLY A 49 -3.46 19.26 13.44
N VAL A 50 -2.67 19.02 14.50
CA VAL A 50 -2.37 19.96 15.58
C VAL A 50 -0.95 20.54 15.45
N GLY A 51 -0.22 20.24 14.37
CA GLY A 51 1.15 20.71 14.13
C GLY A 51 2.23 19.98 14.95
N GLN A 52 1.90 18.84 15.56
CA GLN A 52 2.88 18.04 16.29
C GLN A 52 3.45 16.93 15.41
N ARG A 53 4.72 16.61 15.59
CA ARG A 53 5.36 15.48 14.90
C ARG A 53 4.69 14.16 15.29
N ARG A 54 4.44 13.31 14.31
CA ARG A 54 3.88 11.98 14.54
C ARG A 54 4.89 11.11 15.29
N PRO A 55 4.47 10.30 16.27
CA PRO A 55 5.37 9.50 17.12
C PRO A 55 5.86 8.23 16.40
N TYR A 56 6.04 8.26 15.09
CA TYR A 56 6.55 7.13 14.30
C TYR A 56 7.34 7.60 13.08
N ALA A 57 8.23 6.73 12.63
CA ALA A 57 9.01 6.90 11.42
C ALA A 57 9.11 5.57 10.66
N PHE A 58 9.43 5.66 9.38
CA PHE A 58 9.78 4.51 8.55
C PHE A 58 11.25 4.59 8.19
N ALA A 59 11.96 3.50 8.32
CA ALA A 59 13.35 3.38 7.92
C ALA A 59 13.51 2.25 6.92
N THR A 60 14.24 2.47 5.83
CA THR A 60 14.62 1.43 4.89
C THR A 60 16.04 1.01 5.17
N LEU A 61 16.22 -0.25 5.53
CA LEU A 61 17.48 -0.81 5.95
C LEU A 61 17.94 -1.91 5.00
N GLN A 62 19.18 -1.84 4.56
CA GLN A 62 19.84 -2.93 3.85
C GLN A 62 20.67 -3.71 4.87
N THR A 63 20.30 -4.96 5.12
CA THR A 63 20.87 -5.77 6.20
C THR A 63 20.77 -7.26 5.88
N THR A 64 21.34 -8.10 6.73
CA THR A 64 21.15 -9.54 6.66
C THR A 64 19.96 -9.99 7.51
N PRO A 65 19.33 -11.14 7.22
CA PRO A 65 18.21 -11.65 8.02
C PRO A 65 18.53 -11.77 9.52
N GLN A 66 19.75 -12.18 9.84
CA GLN A 66 20.21 -12.32 11.21
C GLN A 66 20.32 -10.97 11.94
N GLN A 67 20.90 -9.96 11.26
CA GLN A 67 21.02 -8.61 11.81
C GLN A 67 19.65 -7.93 11.95
N LEU A 68 18.73 -8.20 11.01
CA LEU A 68 17.36 -7.73 11.10
C LEU A 68 16.65 -8.28 12.33
N ALA A 69 16.76 -9.58 12.59
CA ALA A 69 16.19 -10.21 13.77
C ALA A 69 16.79 -9.63 15.07
N LYS A 70 18.12 -9.44 15.11
CA LYS A 70 18.78 -8.75 16.25
C LYS A 70 18.25 -7.33 16.43
N CYS A 71 18.12 -6.56 15.36
CA CYS A 71 17.58 -5.20 15.39
C CYS A 71 16.17 -5.19 16.01
N MET A 72 15.27 -6.04 15.52
CA MET A 72 13.90 -6.11 16.03
C MET A 72 13.85 -6.55 17.50
N ASN A 73 14.62 -7.55 17.89
CA ASN A 73 14.62 -8.05 19.27
C ASN A 73 15.24 -7.04 20.25
N THR A 74 16.29 -6.33 19.85
CA THR A 74 17.01 -5.39 20.74
C THR A 74 16.29 -4.04 20.84
N LEU A 75 15.75 -3.53 19.73
CA LEU A 75 15.14 -2.20 19.72
C LEU A 75 13.66 -2.23 20.08
N SER A 76 12.95 -3.31 19.81
CA SER A 76 11.53 -3.40 20.13
C SER A 76 11.35 -3.61 21.63
N GLY A 77 10.75 -2.60 22.28
CA GLY A 77 10.57 -2.57 23.72
C GLY A 77 11.66 -1.83 24.48
N ALA A 78 12.75 -1.42 23.83
CA ALA A 78 13.79 -0.60 24.46
C ALA A 78 13.27 0.81 24.79
N VAL A 79 13.74 1.37 25.89
CA VAL A 79 13.49 2.76 26.24
C VAL A 79 14.55 3.64 25.59
N TRP A 80 14.11 4.59 24.79
CA TRP A 80 14.97 5.56 24.11
C TRP A 80 14.46 6.98 24.28
N LYS A 81 15.29 7.85 24.80
CA LYS A 81 14.93 9.24 25.13
C LYS A 81 13.62 9.36 25.94
N GLY A 82 13.44 8.46 26.89
CA GLY A 82 12.27 8.47 27.79
C GLY A 82 11.01 7.82 27.22
N ALA A 83 11.02 7.32 25.99
CA ALA A 83 9.89 6.62 25.40
C ALA A 83 10.24 5.18 25.03
N LYS A 84 9.24 4.29 25.13
CA LYS A 84 9.38 2.90 24.74
C LYS A 84 9.14 2.76 23.23
N ILE A 85 10.19 2.44 22.50
CA ILE A 85 10.11 2.23 21.05
C ILE A 85 9.63 0.84 20.71
N ARG A 86 8.97 0.73 19.55
CA ARG A 86 8.58 -0.54 18.93
C ARG A 86 9.04 -0.54 17.49
N VAL A 87 9.71 -1.59 17.11
CA VAL A 87 10.21 -1.80 15.74
C VAL A 87 9.52 -3.02 15.15
N GLY A 88 9.02 -2.89 13.95
CA GLY A 88 8.39 -3.97 13.20
C GLY A 88 8.59 -3.82 11.70
N GLU A 89 8.38 -4.87 10.94
CA GLU A 89 8.42 -4.79 9.48
C GLU A 89 7.23 -3.98 8.96
N ALA A 90 7.50 -3.06 8.04
CA ALA A 90 6.49 -2.25 7.37
C ALA A 90 6.19 -2.80 5.98
N LYS A 91 4.94 -2.66 5.57
CA LYS A 91 4.54 -2.91 4.18
C LYS A 91 5.18 -1.86 3.26
N PRO A 92 5.42 -2.19 1.99
CA PRO A 92 5.87 -1.21 1.00
C PRO A 92 4.92 0.00 0.95
N PRO A 93 5.40 1.18 0.54
CA PRO A 93 4.57 2.37 0.38
C PRO A 93 3.37 2.08 -0.52
N TRP A 94 2.29 2.82 -0.33
CA TRP A 94 1.04 2.58 -1.06
C TRP A 94 1.19 2.67 -2.58
N HIS A 95 2.02 3.60 -3.07
CA HIS A 95 2.28 3.78 -4.49
C HIS A 95 2.99 2.57 -5.12
N GLU A 96 3.95 1.96 -4.42
CA GLU A 96 4.62 0.74 -4.89
C GLU A 96 3.67 -0.46 -4.91
N ARG A 97 2.82 -0.58 -3.90
CA ARG A 97 1.79 -1.63 -3.86
C ARG A 97 0.81 -1.49 -5.01
N MET A 98 0.33 -0.27 -5.27
CA MET A 98 -0.54 -0.01 -6.41
C MET A 98 0.14 -0.25 -7.75
N ALA A 99 1.41 0.12 -7.89
CA ALA A 99 2.19 -0.19 -9.10
C ALA A 99 2.31 -1.71 -9.33
N THR A 100 2.58 -2.45 -8.25
CA THR A 100 2.68 -3.92 -8.31
C THR A 100 1.33 -4.57 -8.64
N GLU A 101 0.24 -4.06 -8.09
CA GLU A 101 -1.12 -4.53 -8.39
C GLU A 101 -1.50 -4.24 -9.85
N ARG A 102 -1.19 -3.04 -10.35
CA ARG A 102 -1.41 -2.69 -11.78
C ARG A 102 -0.59 -3.57 -12.72
N ALA A 103 0.67 -3.84 -12.36
CA ALA A 103 1.52 -4.75 -13.14
C ALA A 103 0.98 -6.19 -13.14
N LYS A 104 0.45 -6.68 -12.03
CA LYS A 104 -0.17 -8.00 -11.92
C LYS A 104 -1.49 -8.11 -12.68
N LEU A 105 -2.27 -7.04 -12.72
CA LEU A 105 -3.55 -7.01 -13.43
C LEU A 105 -3.40 -7.02 -14.96
N GLY A 106 -2.22 -6.83 -15.51
CA GLY A 106 -1.88 -6.93 -16.92
C GLY A 106 -2.88 -6.28 -17.90
N ALA A 107 -2.46 -5.97 -19.09
CA ALA A 107 -3.32 -5.36 -20.10
C ALA A 107 -4.54 -6.24 -20.49
N GLY A 108 -4.42 -7.57 -20.42
CA GLY A 108 -5.49 -8.52 -20.74
C GLY A 108 -6.67 -8.49 -19.78
N ASP A 109 -6.40 -8.32 -18.50
CA ASP A 109 -7.44 -8.29 -17.47
C ASP A 109 -8.21 -6.95 -17.47
N MET A 110 -7.54 -5.87 -17.84
CA MET A 110 -8.19 -4.57 -18.06
C MET A 110 -9.12 -4.58 -19.27
N GLN A 111 -8.70 -5.22 -20.35
CA GLN A 111 -9.54 -5.39 -21.56
C GLN A 111 -10.77 -6.24 -21.30
N SER A 112 -10.63 -7.35 -20.58
CA SER A 112 -11.76 -8.22 -20.24
C SER A 112 -12.78 -7.50 -19.34
N LYS A 113 -12.33 -6.76 -18.36
CA LYS A 113 -13.19 -5.95 -17.49
C LYS A 113 -13.91 -4.82 -18.22
N GLU A 114 -13.24 -4.18 -19.17
CA GLU A 114 -13.87 -3.12 -19.99
C GLU A 114 -14.92 -3.71 -20.94
N LEU A 115 -14.63 -4.85 -21.56
CA LEU A 115 -15.62 -5.58 -22.38
C LEU A 115 -16.83 -6.01 -21.55
N ASP A 116 -16.64 -6.51 -20.34
CA ASP A 116 -17.74 -6.86 -19.44
C ASP A 116 -18.54 -5.64 -19.01
N ARG A 117 -17.88 -4.50 -18.77
CA ARG A 117 -18.54 -3.23 -18.48
C ARG A 117 -19.40 -2.76 -19.66
N GLN A 118 -18.87 -2.86 -20.89
CA GLN A 118 -19.61 -2.53 -22.11
C GLN A 118 -20.81 -3.47 -22.31
N ARG A 119 -20.63 -4.79 -22.14
CA ARG A 119 -21.72 -5.76 -22.18
C ARG A 119 -22.81 -5.48 -21.16
N ARG A 120 -22.44 -5.10 -19.92
CA ARG A 120 -23.41 -4.71 -18.89
C ARG A 120 -24.17 -3.44 -19.24
N ARG A 121 -23.50 -2.44 -19.85
CA ARG A 121 -24.15 -1.20 -20.32
C ARG A 121 -25.15 -1.51 -21.44
N LEU A 122 -24.77 -2.32 -22.42
CA LEU A 122 -25.66 -2.74 -23.51
C LEU A 122 -26.87 -3.54 -22.99
N ARG A 123 -26.68 -4.41 -21.98
CA ARG A 123 -27.79 -5.15 -21.36
C ARG A 123 -28.74 -4.24 -20.59
N LYS A 124 -28.25 -3.14 -19.98
CA LYS A 124 -29.10 -2.19 -19.25
C LYS A 124 -29.92 -1.26 -20.17
N ARG A 125 -29.48 -1.07 -21.44
CA ARG A 125 -30.12 -0.17 -22.40
C ARG A 125 -30.35 -0.86 -23.76
N PRO A 126 -30.89 -2.08 -23.82
CA PRO A 126 -30.95 -2.84 -25.06
C PRO A 126 -31.91 -2.21 -26.11
N TRP A 127 -32.77 -1.32 -25.67
CA TRP A 127 -33.89 -0.85 -26.51
C TRP A 127 -33.90 0.67 -26.72
N ILE A 128 -32.98 1.43 -26.17
CA ILE A 128 -32.93 2.87 -26.37
C ILE A 128 -32.36 3.16 -27.77
N GLY A 129 -33.15 3.79 -28.62
CA GLY A 129 -32.78 4.14 -29.99
C GLY A 129 -33.02 3.06 -31.05
N MET A 130 -33.62 1.93 -30.72
CA MET A 130 -34.04 0.94 -31.69
C MET A 130 -35.43 1.28 -32.24
N GLU A 131 -35.58 1.28 -33.55
CA GLU A 131 -36.89 1.43 -34.18
C GLU A 131 -37.72 0.14 -34.03
N ALA A 132 -39.05 0.29 -33.98
CA ALA A 132 -39.95 -0.87 -33.71
C ALA A 132 -39.82 -1.99 -34.71
N HIS A 133 -39.49 -1.72 -35.99
CA HIS A 133 -39.30 -2.68 -37.03
C HIS A 133 -38.02 -3.55 -36.87
N ASP A 134 -37.03 -3.05 -36.12
CA ASP A 134 -35.79 -3.80 -35.87
C ASP A 134 -35.92 -4.73 -34.67
N MET A 135 -37.04 -4.71 -33.97
CA MET A 135 -37.28 -5.58 -32.82
C MET A 135 -37.64 -7.01 -33.26
N ARG A 136 -36.94 -7.98 -32.67
CA ARG A 136 -37.27 -9.40 -32.91
C ARG A 136 -38.66 -9.73 -32.39
N PRO A 137 -39.40 -10.65 -33.04
CA PRO A 137 -40.66 -11.15 -32.52
C PRO A 137 -40.54 -11.61 -31.06
N GLY A 138 -41.47 -11.23 -30.21
CA GLY A 138 -41.45 -11.52 -28.78
C GLY A 138 -40.83 -10.44 -27.90
N THR A 139 -40.08 -9.50 -28.46
CA THR A 139 -39.49 -8.40 -27.72
C THR A 139 -40.53 -7.34 -27.37
N GLN A 140 -41.50 -7.13 -28.24
CA GLN A 140 -42.65 -6.24 -28.03
C GLN A 140 -43.54 -6.67 -26.83
N ALA A 141 -43.76 -7.97 -26.70
CA ALA A 141 -44.53 -8.52 -25.58
C ALA A 141 -43.89 -8.26 -24.23
N ARG A 142 -42.54 -8.16 -24.15
CA ARG A 142 -41.82 -7.84 -22.93
C ARG A 142 -41.93 -6.36 -22.55
N LEU A 143 -42.09 -5.47 -23.51
CA LEU A 143 -42.27 -4.03 -23.25
C LEU A 143 -43.70 -3.73 -22.77
N GLN A 144 -44.70 -4.39 -23.33
CA GLN A 144 -46.11 -4.23 -22.93
C GLN A 144 -46.35 -4.67 -21.47
N ASN A 145 -45.67 -5.74 -21.02
CA ASN A 145 -45.81 -6.22 -19.64
C ASN A 145 -45.07 -5.36 -18.59
N ARG A 146 -44.29 -4.39 -18.97
CA ARG A 146 -43.59 -3.47 -18.05
C ARG A 146 -44.36 -2.22 -17.71
N GLU A 147 -45.38 -1.87 -18.50
CA GLU A 147 -46.22 -0.69 -18.23
C GLU A 147 -47.33 -0.95 -17.18
N TRP A 148 -47.49 -2.20 -16.72
CA TRP A 148 -48.57 -2.60 -15.81
C TRP A 148 -48.08 -3.30 -14.50
N GLY A 149 -46.82 -3.03 -14.08
CA GLY A 149 -46.30 -3.54 -12.82
C GLY A 149 -45.76 -2.44 -11.90
#